data_9d4c4724752d259d7028bd6a67064362
#
_entry.id   9d4c4724752d259d7028bd6a67064362
#
_cell.length_a   1.000
_cell.length_b   1.000
_cell.length_c   1.000
_cell.angle_alpha   90.00
_cell.angle_beta   90.00
_cell.angle_gamma   90.00
#
_symmetry.space_group_name_H-M   'P 1'
#
loop_
_entity.id
_entity.type
_entity.pdbx_description
1 polymer ?
#
loop_
_entity_poly.entity_id
_entity_poly.type
_entity_poly.pdbx_seq_one_letter_code
_entity_poly.pdbx_strand_id
1 'polypeptide(L)'
;PPRARWNEGWDENVKDKETGEIKLVHHPALKHVKENVGTQLNKALEAIEDANVDALQDVLKGINFNRKIGQRTLDDDTLADFVLNFEKIPLKDDDFEFPDLLGSAYEWLIKFFADSAGKKAGEFYTPAEVVRICVEICDPKEDMSIYDPTAGSGGMLIQTRDYLREHGGDPGELSLNGQEKIGTTWSICKMNMLLHGISHADIR
;
A
#
# COMPACT_ATOMS: atom_id res chain seq x y z
N PRO A 1 -8.40 -14.58 -0.83
CA PRO A 1 -9.43 -14.53 -1.86
C PRO A 1 -8.99 -15.23 -3.16
N PRO A 2 -9.90 -15.91 -3.90
CA PRO A 2 -9.50 -16.67 -5.09
C PRO A 2 -8.77 -15.84 -6.15
N ARG A 3 -9.22 -14.61 -6.42
CA ARG A 3 -8.65 -13.73 -7.44
C ARG A 3 -7.27 -13.17 -7.10
N ALA A 4 -6.84 -13.29 -5.84
CA ALA A 4 -5.55 -12.83 -5.36
C ALA A 4 -4.55 -13.97 -5.13
N ARG A 5 -4.81 -15.17 -5.64
CA ARG A 5 -3.91 -16.32 -5.49
C ARG A 5 -2.69 -16.15 -6.37
N TRP A 6 -1.54 -16.03 -5.72
CA TRP A 6 -0.26 -15.85 -6.40
C TRP A 6 0.30 -17.16 -6.99
N ASN A 7 0.30 -18.22 -6.17
CA ASN A 7 0.96 -19.48 -6.49
C ASN A 7 0.03 -20.56 -7.08
N GLU A 8 -1.27 -20.44 -6.90
CA GLU A 8 -2.24 -21.48 -7.24
C GLU A 8 -3.32 -20.92 -8.17
N GLY A 9 -3.65 -21.67 -9.21
CA GLY A 9 -4.83 -21.41 -10.01
C GLY A 9 -6.13 -21.65 -9.20
N TRP A 10 -7.25 -21.17 -9.71
CA TRP A 10 -8.56 -21.36 -9.08
C TRP A 10 -9.66 -21.49 -10.14
N ASP A 11 -10.74 -22.15 -9.76
CA ASP A 11 -11.87 -22.42 -10.63
C ASP A 11 -13.07 -21.55 -10.24
N GLU A 12 -13.79 -21.03 -11.22
CA GLU A 12 -14.99 -20.22 -11.03
C GLU A 12 -16.15 -20.78 -11.85
N ASN A 13 -17.31 -20.92 -11.23
CA ASN A 13 -18.54 -21.20 -11.93
C ASN A 13 -19.12 -19.92 -12.53
N VAL A 14 -18.98 -19.73 -13.82
CA VAL A 14 -19.46 -18.55 -14.53
C VAL A 14 -20.77 -18.89 -15.24
N LYS A 15 -21.83 -18.15 -14.93
CA LYS A 15 -23.11 -18.26 -15.64
C LYS A 15 -23.05 -17.50 -16.95
N ASP A 16 -23.21 -18.22 -18.05
CA ASP A 16 -23.32 -17.61 -19.38
C ASP A 16 -24.58 -16.72 -19.43
N LYS A 17 -24.40 -15.48 -19.89
CA LYS A 17 -25.48 -14.47 -19.89
C LYS A 17 -26.53 -14.72 -20.94
N GLU A 18 -26.19 -15.43 -22.02
CA GLU A 18 -27.09 -15.70 -23.15
C GLU A 18 -27.82 -17.03 -23.01
N THR A 19 -27.11 -18.08 -22.59
CA THR A 19 -27.65 -19.43 -22.48
C THR A 19 -28.15 -19.79 -21.09
N GLY A 20 -27.67 -19.07 -20.04
CA GLY A 20 -27.96 -19.37 -18.65
C GLY A 20 -27.20 -20.59 -18.10
N GLU A 21 -26.38 -21.25 -18.90
CA GLU A 21 -25.60 -22.40 -18.50
C GLU A 21 -24.44 -22.00 -17.58
N ILE A 22 -24.13 -22.87 -16.60
CA ILE A 22 -22.98 -22.68 -15.71
C ILE A 22 -21.80 -23.40 -16.33
N LYS A 23 -20.72 -22.64 -16.63
CA LYS A 23 -19.44 -23.18 -17.11
C LYS A 23 -18.38 -23.02 -16.04
N LEU A 24 -17.60 -24.08 -15.83
CA LEU A 24 -16.41 -24.03 -14.98
C LEU A 24 -15.29 -23.37 -15.79
N VAL A 25 -14.79 -22.21 -15.31
CA VAL A 25 -13.67 -21.48 -15.91
C VAL A 25 -12.48 -21.62 -14.98
N HIS A 26 -11.39 -22.15 -15.51
CA HIS A 26 -10.12 -22.20 -14.80
C HIS A 26 -9.33 -20.91 -14.97
N HIS A 27 -8.92 -20.30 -13.87
CA HIS A 27 -8.04 -19.14 -13.84
C HIS A 27 -6.63 -19.55 -13.40
N PRO A 28 -5.59 -19.19 -14.14
CA PRO A 28 -4.21 -19.51 -13.74
C PRO A 28 -3.83 -18.71 -12.49
N ALA A 29 -2.79 -19.18 -11.78
CA ALA A 29 -2.15 -18.40 -10.74
C ALA A 29 -1.66 -17.05 -11.29
N LEU A 30 -1.73 -15.98 -10.47
CA LEU A 30 -1.36 -14.62 -10.92
C LEU A 30 0.04 -14.57 -11.54
N LYS A 31 1.02 -15.28 -10.98
CA LYS A 31 2.39 -15.35 -11.49
C LYS A 31 2.53 -15.99 -12.89
N HIS A 32 1.50 -16.68 -13.37
CA HIS A 32 1.49 -17.36 -14.67
C HIS A 32 0.57 -16.70 -15.70
N VAL A 33 -0.08 -15.59 -15.33
CA VAL A 33 -0.94 -14.83 -16.24
C VAL A 33 -0.09 -14.12 -17.28
N LYS A 34 -0.43 -14.28 -18.58
CA LYS A 34 0.28 -13.70 -19.71
C LYS A 34 -0.58 -12.79 -20.57
N GLU A 35 -1.90 -12.83 -20.41
CA GLU A 35 -2.85 -12.03 -21.17
C GLU A 35 -3.78 -11.27 -20.23
N ASN A 36 -4.09 -10.03 -20.59
CA ASN A 36 -4.90 -9.14 -19.75
C ASN A 36 -4.35 -9.00 -18.31
N VAL A 37 -3.02 -9.01 -18.16
CA VAL A 37 -2.30 -9.04 -16.89
C VAL A 37 -2.77 -7.88 -16.00
N GLY A 38 -2.83 -6.65 -16.52
CA GLY A 38 -3.29 -5.50 -15.78
C GLY A 38 -4.72 -5.65 -15.23
N THR A 39 -5.62 -6.25 -16.01
CA THR A 39 -6.99 -6.53 -15.56
C THR A 39 -7.03 -7.58 -14.44
N GLN A 40 -6.20 -8.60 -14.51
CA GLN A 40 -6.13 -9.63 -13.46
C GLN A 40 -5.51 -9.08 -12.17
N LEU A 41 -4.48 -8.24 -12.27
CA LEU A 41 -3.90 -7.55 -11.13
C LEU A 41 -4.92 -6.60 -10.46
N ASN A 42 -5.67 -5.81 -11.24
CA ASN A 42 -6.73 -4.95 -10.69
C ASN A 42 -7.77 -5.77 -9.92
N LYS A 43 -8.26 -6.88 -10.50
CA LYS A 43 -9.21 -7.78 -9.82
C LYS A 43 -8.63 -8.42 -8.55
N ALA A 44 -7.32 -8.71 -8.54
CA ALA A 44 -6.66 -9.23 -7.35
C ALA A 44 -6.62 -8.19 -6.23
N LEU A 45 -6.30 -6.93 -6.55
CA LEU A 45 -6.31 -5.83 -5.59
C LEU A 45 -7.72 -5.59 -5.02
N GLU A 46 -8.76 -5.56 -5.88
CA GLU A 46 -10.16 -5.47 -5.44
C GLU A 46 -10.50 -6.62 -4.47
N ALA A 47 -10.12 -7.86 -4.82
CA ALA A 47 -10.41 -9.02 -3.98
C ALA A 47 -9.67 -8.99 -2.63
N ILE A 48 -8.46 -8.45 -2.58
CA ILE A 48 -7.71 -8.25 -1.33
C ILE A 48 -8.41 -7.20 -0.47
N GLU A 49 -8.80 -6.07 -1.06
CA GLU A 49 -9.49 -4.99 -0.36
C GLU A 49 -10.84 -5.46 0.18
N ASP A 50 -11.66 -6.14 -0.64
CA ASP A 50 -12.96 -6.67 -0.24
C ASP A 50 -12.86 -7.71 0.90
N ALA A 51 -11.74 -8.43 0.97
CA ALA A 51 -11.48 -9.38 2.07
C ALA A 51 -10.94 -8.72 3.34
N ASN A 52 -10.52 -7.45 3.29
CA ASN A 52 -9.90 -6.71 4.37
C ASN A 52 -10.47 -5.28 4.49
N VAL A 53 -11.79 -5.15 4.40
CA VAL A 53 -12.47 -3.83 4.33
C VAL A 53 -12.09 -2.93 5.49
N ASP A 54 -11.99 -3.46 6.71
CA ASP A 54 -11.69 -2.67 7.91
C ASP A 54 -10.32 -1.94 7.81
N ALA A 55 -9.35 -2.54 7.12
CA ALA A 55 -7.99 -1.99 7.01
C ALA A 55 -7.72 -1.31 5.65
N LEU A 56 -8.32 -1.82 4.57
CA LEU A 56 -7.95 -1.46 3.19
C LEU A 56 -9.06 -0.76 2.39
N GLN A 57 -10.15 -0.34 3.03
CA GLN A 57 -11.24 0.34 2.32
C GLN A 57 -10.71 1.56 1.54
N ASP A 58 -10.97 1.56 0.21
CA ASP A 58 -10.57 2.60 -0.74
C ASP A 58 -9.06 2.82 -0.90
N VAL A 59 -8.22 1.93 -0.34
CA VAL A 59 -6.75 2.01 -0.43
C VAL A 59 -6.23 1.44 -1.74
N LEU A 60 -6.67 0.26 -2.15
CA LEU A 60 -6.16 -0.46 -3.31
C LEU A 60 -6.95 -0.19 -4.60
N LYS A 61 -8.25 0.10 -4.52
CA LYS A 61 -9.12 0.39 -5.69
C LYS A 61 -8.68 1.58 -6.54
N GLY A 62 -7.89 2.50 -5.95
CA GLY A 62 -7.28 3.61 -6.67
C GLY A 62 -6.15 3.20 -7.63
N ILE A 63 -5.59 1.99 -7.45
CA ILE A 63 -4.50 1.46 -8.28
C ILE A 63 -5.12 0.84 -9.54
N ASN A 64 -4.65 1.28 -10.72
CA ASN A 64 -5.15 0.77 -11.99
C ASN A 64 -3.99 0.53 -12.97
N PHE A 65 -3.63 -0.75 -13.15
CA PHE A 65 -2.56 -1.18 -14.07
C PHE A 65 -2.91 -0.95 -15.55
N ASN A 66 -4.19 -0.73 -15.89
CA ASN A 66 -4.63 -0.38 -17.23
C ASN A 66 -4.70 1.14 -17.46
N ARG A 67 -4.24 1.96 -16.49
CA ARG A 67 -4.24 3.42 -16.62
C ARG A 67 -3.30 3.85 -17.74
N LYS A 68 -3.77 4.78 -18.57
CA LYS A 68 -2.93 5.43 -19.58
C LYS A 68 -1.91 6.37 -18.93
N ILE A 69 -0.65 6.18 -19.27
CA ILE A 69 0.44 7.09 -18.95
C ILE A 69 0.83 7.79 -20.26
N GLY A 70 0.38 9.03 -20.43
CA GLY A 70 0.42 9.70 -21.72
C GLY A 70 -0.55 9.05 -22.72
N GLN A 71 -0.02 8.50 -23.82
CA GLN A 71 -0.81 7.82 -24.86
C GLN A 71 -0.73 6.29 -24.77
N ARG A 72 0.03 5.74 -23.84
CA ARG A 72 0.28 4.28 -23.72
C ARG A 72 -0.18 3.75 -22.39
N THR A 73 -0.67 2.51 -22.40
CA THR A 73 -0.81 1.66 -21.21
C THR A 73 0.45 0.80 -21.07
N LEU A 74 0.69 0.28 -19.87
CA LEU A 74 1.65 -0.81 -19.69
C LEU A 74 1.13 -2.03 -20.46
N ASP A 75 1.97 -2.63 -21.29
CA ASP A 75 1.64 -3.86 -22.01
C ASP A 75 1.73 -5.10 -21.10
N ASP A 76 1.12 -6.18 -21.54
CA ASP A 76 1.07 -7.43 -20.78
C ASP A 76 2.45 -8.02 -20.54
N ASP A 77 3.39 -7.90 -21.49
CA ASP A 77 4.76 -8.41 -21.35
C ASP A 77 5.50 -7.66 -20.22
N THR A 78 5.40 -6.33 -20.21
CA THR A 78 5.99 -5.50 -19.15
C THR A 78 5.42 -5.84 -17.77
N LEU A 79 4.09 -6.04 -17.69
CA LEU A 79 3.44 -6.39 -16.43
C LEU A 79 3.77 -7.82 -15.99
N ALA A 80 3.86 -8.78 -16.93
CA ALA A 80 4.27 -10.14 -16.64
C ALA A 80 5.72 -10.21 -16.13
N ASP A 81 6.63 -9.46 -16.75
CA ASP A 81 8.02 -9.35 -16.28
C ASP A 81 8.10 -8.71 -14.88
N PHE A 82 7.29 -7.70 -14.61
CA PHE A 82 7.16 -7.10 -13.28
C PHE A 82 6.75 -8.17 -12.25
N VAL A 83 5.69 -8.94 -12.52
CA VAL A 83 5.22 -10.02 -11.64
C VAL A 83 6.32 -11.07 -11.42
N LEU A 84 7.01 -11.52 -12.48
CA LEU A 84 8.10 -12.49 -12.39
C LEU A 84 9.31 -11.98 -11.59
N ASN A 85 9.59 -10.69 -11.64
CA ASN A 85 10.66 -10.10 -10.82
C ASN A 85 10.30 -10.06 -9.34
N PHE A 86 9.04 -9.76 -9.01
CA PHE A 86 8.56 -9.82 -7.62
C PHE A 86 8.54 -11.24 -7.06
N GLU A 87 8.29 -12.27 -7.88
CA GLU A 87 8.36 -13.69 -7.45
C GLU A 87 9.74 -14.06 -6.87
N LYS A 88 10.81 -13.36 -7.28
CA LYS A 88 12.18 -13.61 -6.81
C LYS A 88 12.48 -12.97 -5.45
N ILE A 89 11.62 -12.08 -5.00
CA ILE A 89 11.82 -11.37 -3.73
C ILE A 89 11.15 -12.17 -2.61
N PRO A 90 11.90 -12.62 -1.60
CA PRO A 90 11.31 -13.27 -0.43
C PRO A 90 10.53 -12.23 0.39
N LEU A 91 9.22 -12.46 0.56
CA LEU A 91 8.30 -11.53 1.24
C LEU A 91 7.47 -12.24 2.32
N LYS A 92 7.96 -13.35 2.89
CA LYS A 92 7.32 -14.01 4.04
C LYS A 92 7.87 -13.43 5.33
N ASP A 93 7.07 -13.47 6.38
CA ASP A 93 7.47 -12.93 7.69
C ASP A 93 8.80 -13.50 8.20
N ASP A 94 9.07 -14.78 7.96
CA ASP A 94 10.32 -15.46 8.32
C ASP A 94 11.54 -15.02 7.48
N ASP A 95 11.31 -14.33 6.36
CA ASP A 95 12.37 -13.85 5.47
C ASP A 95 12.91 -12.48 5.92
N PHE A 96 12.25 -11.81 6.86
CA PHE A 96 12.61 -10.45 7.26
C PHE A 96 13.59 -10.45 8.45
N GLU A 97 14.66 -9.65 8.33
CA GLU A 97 15.66 -9.48 9.37
C GLU A 97 15.09 -8.75 10.60
N PHE A 98 14.06 -7.92 10.41
CA PHE A 98 13.37 -7.18 11.46
C PHE A 98 11.91 -6.90 11.10
N PRO A 99 11.00 -6.75 12.09
CA PRO A 99 9.55 -6.67 11.85
C PRO A 99 9.10 -5.49 10.98
N ASP A 100 9.87 -4.40 10.93
CA ASP A 100 9.51 -3.16 10.23
C ASP A 100 10.21 -3.00 8.87
N LEU A 101 10.79 -4.09 8.33
CA LEU A 101 11.52 -4.04 7.06
C LEU A 101 10.64 -3.60 5.88
N LEU A 102 9.39 -4.08 5.83
CA LEU A 102 8.47 -3.70 4.76
C LEU A 102 8.09 -2.22 4.80
N GLY A 103 7.84 -1.69 5.99
CA GLY A 103 7.59 -0.27 6.19
C GLY A 103 8.78 0.57 5.73
N SER A 104 9.98 0.21 6.19
CA SER A 104 11.23 0.88 5.80
C SER A 104 11.50 0.82 4.30
N ALA A 105 11.25 -0.33 3.65
CA ALA A 105 11.38 -0.49 2.21
C ALA A 105 10.37 0.38 1.45
N TYR A 106 9.15 0.50 1.96
CA TYR A 106 8.12 1.34 1.37
C TYR A 106 8.46 2.82 1.49
N GLU A 107 8.96 3.28 2.64
CA GLU A 107 9.45 4.66 2.81
C GLU A 107 10.62 4.96 1.87
N TRP A 108 11.54 4.00 1.69
CA TRP A 108 12.63 4.16 0.73
C TRP A 108 12.10 4.35 -0.70
N LEU A 109 11.09 3.56 -1.10
CA LEU A 109 10.44 3.72 -2.41
C LEU A 109 9.75 5.08 -2.54
N ILE A 110 9.02 5.54 -1.51
CA ILE A 110 8.39 6.86 -1.48
C ILE A 110 9.45 7.94 -1.71
N LYS A 111 10.57 7.90 -0.96
CA LYS A 111 11.70 8.82 -1.11
C LYS A 111 12.29 8.77 -2.52
N PHE A 112 12.58 7.57 -3.03
CA PHE A 112 13.17 7.38 -4.36
C PHE A 112 12.29 7.96 -5.48
N PHE A 113 10.97 7.73 -5.42
CA PHE A 113 10.04 8.31 -6.38
C PHE A 113 9.86 9.81 -6.20
N ALA A 114 9.91 10.31 -4.97
CA ALA A 114 9.90 11.73 -4.69
C ALA A 114 11.09 12.42 -5.33
N ASP A 115 12.29 11.92 -5.15
CA ASP A 115 13.51 12.46 -5.74
C ASP A 115 13.46 12.48 -7.28
N SER A 116 12.87 11.44 -7.89
CA SER A 116 12.72 11.33 -9.35
C SER A 116 11.63 12.24 -9.91
N ALA A 117 10.60 12.58 -9.15
CA ALA A 117 9.48 13.43 -9.58
C ALA A 117 9.83 14.95 -9.55
N GLY A 118 10.97 15.32 -9.00
CA GLY A 118 11.45 16.71 -8.93
C GLY A 118 10.58 17.60 -8.04
N LYS A 119 10.28 18.84 -8.50
CA LYS A 119 9.54 19.85 -7.69
C LYS A 119 8.16 19.38 -7.17
N LYS A 120 7.53 18.39 -7.81
CA LYS A 120 6.26 17.83 -7.36
C LYS A 120 6.41 16.88 -6.16
N ALA A 121 7.61 16.45 -5.88
CA ALA A 121 7.91 15.52 -4.80
C ALA A 121 7.66 16.10 -3.40
N GLY A 122 7.89 17.38 -3.21
CA GLY A 122 7.64 18.08 -1.96
C GLY A 122 6.17 18.15 -1.53
N GLU A 123 5.24 17.68 -2.38
CA GLU A 123 3.81 17.66 -2.06
C GLU A 123 3.41 16.45 -1.22
N PHE A 124 4.22 15.39 -1.15
CA PHE A 124 3.85 14.17 -0.42
C PHE A 124 4.96 13.53 0.41
N TYR A 125 6.21 14.01 0.30
CA TYR A 125 7.34 13.48 1.07
C TYR A 125 8.13 14.60 1.74
N THR A 126 8.33 14.47 3.05
CA THR A 126 9.22 15.33 3.85
C THR A 126 10.43 14.52 4.28
N PRO A 127 11.67 15.01 4.11
CA PRO A 127 12.87 14.30 4.56
C PRO A 127 12.80 13.89 6.03
N ALA A 128 13.22 12.66 6.33
CA ALA A 128 13.09 12.08 7.67
C ALA A 128 13.77 12.92 8.76
N GLU A 129 14.88 13.58 8.43
CA GLU A 129 15.61 14.44 9.35
C GLU A 129 14.79 15.68 9.74
N VAL A 130 14.01 16.24 8.81
CA VAL A 130 13.13 17.39 9.05
C VAL A 130 11.93 16.94 9.89
N VAL A 131 11.35 15.77 9.54
CA VAL A 131 10.26 15.15 10.32
C VAL A 131 10.71 14.93 11.76
N ARG A 132 11.91 14.38 11.95
CA ARG A 132 12.47 14.13 13.28
C ARG A 132 12.57 15.41 14.11
N ILE A 133 13.08 16.51 13.54
CA ILE A 133 13.17 17.79 14.22
C ILE A 133 11.78 18.28 14.65
N CYS A 134 10.76 18.17 13.80
CA CYS A 134 9.40 18.58 14.12
C CYS A 134 8.83 17.77 15.28
N VAL A 135 9.01 16.46 15.27
CA VAL A 135 8.55 15.57 16.33
C VAL A 135 9.25 15.85 17.67
N GLU A 136 10.59 16.04 17.65
CA GLU A 136 11.36 16.41 18.83
C GLU A 136 10.88 17.73 19.45
N ILE A 137 10.54 18.73 18.63
CA ILE A 137 10.02 20.00 19.12
C ILE A 137 8.63 19.85 19.76
N CYS A 138 7.78 18.98 19.18
CA CYS A 138 6.44 18.70 19.72
C CYS A 138 6.49 17.87 21.00
N ASP A 139 7.53 17.09 21.20
CA ASP A 139 7.77 16.24 22.38
C ASP A 139 6.54 15.42 22.82
N PRO A 140 5.98 14.56 21.92
CA PRO A 140 4.75 13.82 22.19
C PRO A 140 4.91 12.87 23.38
N LYS A 141 3.83 12.73 24.17
CA LYS A 141 3.76 11.85 25.34
C LYS A 141 2.62 10.85 25.17
N GLU A 142 2.62 9.81 26.00
CA GLU A 142 1.50 8.87 26.12
C GLU A 142 0.18 9.61 26.32
N ASP A 143 -0.93 8.99 25.90
CA ASP A 143 -2.29 9.52 25.99
C ASP A 143 -2.56 10.78 25.15
N MET A 144 -1.59 11.24 24.35
CA MET A 144 -1.79 12.39 23.48
C MET A 144 -2.51 12.03 22.19
N SER A 145 -3.33 12.98 21.72
CA SER A 145 -3.86 12.96 20.35
C SER A 145 -2.97 13.79 19.44
N ILE A 146 -2.46 13.13 18.40
CA ILE A 146 -1.61 13.74 17.40
C ILE A 146 -2.44 13.95 16.13
N TYR A 147 -2.34 15.14 15.56
CA TYR A 147 -3.04 15.50 14.33
C TYR A 147 -2.09 16.14 13.32
N ASP A 148 -2.01 15.53 12.15
CA ASP A 148 -1.28 16.08 11.00
C ASP A 148 -2.29 16.58 9.95
N PRO A 149 -2.46 17.90 9.77
CA PRO A 149 -3.43 18.48 8.83
C PRO A 149 -3.03 18.31 7.35
N THR A 150 -1.81 17.83 7.07
CA THR A 150 -1.23 17.67 5.74
C THR A 150 -0.37 16.41 5.67
N ALA A 151 -1.00 15.28 6.03
CA ALA A 151 -0.30 14.05 6.36
C ALA A 151 0.68 13.53 5.29
N GLY A 152 0.47 13.88 4.00
CA GLY A 152 1.32 13.43 2.93
C GLY A 152 1.43 11.90 2.91
N SER A 153 2.64 11.37 3.03
CA SER A 153 2.89 9.92 3.16
C SER A 153 2.76 9.37 4.59
N GLY A 154 2.42 10.20 5.58
CA GLY A 154 2.25 9.79 6.98
C GLY A 154 3.53 9.80 7.81
N GLY A 155 4.63 10.29 7.29
CA GLY A 155 5.94 10.24 7.97
C GLY A 155 5.95 10.89 9.35
N MET A 156 5.23 12.01 9.56
CA MET A 156 5.13 12.66 10.87
C MET A 156 4.48 11.74 11.92
N LEU A 157 3.40 11.05 11.56
CA LEU A 157 2.67 10.16 12.46
C LEU A 157 3.50 8.91 12.79
N ILE A 158 4.20 8.34 11.80
CA ILE A 158 5.09 7.18 11.99
C ILE A 158 6.24 7.56 12.92
N GLN A 159 6.95 8.65 12.64
CA GLN A 159 8.06 9.13 13.46
C GLN A 159 7.62 9.51 14.88
N THR A 160 6.40 10.00 15.07
CA THR A 160 5.85 10.29 16.41
C THR A 160 5.72 9.02 17.24
N ARG A 161 5.24 7.93 16.65
CA ARG A 161 5.16 6.62 17.30
C ARG A 161 6.55 6.10 17.67
N ASP A 162 7.50 6.20 16.75
CA ASP A 162 8.84 5.71 16.97
C ASP A 162 9.58 6.55 18.02
N TYR A 163 9.39 7.87 18.01
CA TYR A 163 9.89 8.76 19.05
C TYR A 163 9.40 8.35 20.44
N LEU A 164 8.11 8.10 20.61
CA LEU A 164 7.57 7.67 21.90
C LEU A 164 8.18 6.34 22.36
N ARG A 165 8.31 5.37 21.45
CA ARG A 165 8.93 4.07 21.73
C ARG A 165 10.40 4.21 22.15
N GLU A 166 11.18 5.06 21.48
CA GLU A 166 12.58 5.34 21.82
C GLU A 166 12.73 5.98 23.21
N HIS A 167 11.72 6.71 23.67
CA HIS A 167 11.70 7.33 24.99
C HIS A 167 11.03 6.48 26.08
N GLY A 168 10.77 5.20 25.78
CA GLY A 168 10.25 4.22 26.73
C GLY A 168 8.75 4.28 26.97
N GLY A 169 8.00 5.03 26.15
CA GLY A 169 6.54 5.09 26.21
C GLY A 169 5.86 4.01 25.36
N ASP A 170 4.58 3.79 25.56
CA ASP A 170 3.76 2.88 24.79
C ASP A 170 3.12 3.59 23.58
N PRO A 171 3.56 3.29 22.35
CA PRO A 171 2.95 3.88 21.16
C PRO A 171 1.47 3.53 20.95
N GLY A 172 0.96 2.48 21.59
CA GLY A 172 -0.44 2.07 21.54
C GLY A 172 -1.39 3.07 22.21
N GLU A 173 -0.88 3.87 23.12
CA GLU A 173 -1.64 4.92 23.82
C GLU A 173 -1.79 6.22 22.99
N LEU A 174 -1.16 6.32 21.82
CA LEU A 174 -1.32 7.48 20.94
C LEU A 174 -2.59 7.39 20.11
N SER A 175 -3.36 8.48 20.05
CA SER A 175 -4.40 8.68 19.03
C SER A 175 -3.81 9.41 17.84
N LEU A 176 -3.61 8.69 16.72
CA LEU A 176 -3.02 9.23 15.50
C LEU A 176 -4.10 9.62 14.49
N ASN A 177 -4.09 10.87 14.09
CA ASN A 177 -5.07 11.44 13.17
C ASN A 177 -4.37 12.23 12.08
N GLY A 178 -4.85 12.15 10.85
CA GLY A 178 -4.29 12.88 9.72
C GLY A 178 -5.33 13.30 8.70
N GLN A 179 -4.96 14.28 7.89
CA GLN A 179 -5.75 14.71 6.76
C GLN A 179 -4.88 14.80 5.51
N GLU A 180 -5.38 14.23 4.40
CA GLU A 180 -4.72 14.32 3.08
C GLU A 180 -5.76 14.56 1.98
N LYS A 181 -5.59 15.65 1.24
CA LYS A 181 -6.54 16.07 0.21
C LYS A 181 -6.45 15.23 -1.07
N ILE A 182 -5.24 14.77 -1.41
CA ILE A 182 -4.96 14.07 -2.67
C ILE A 182 -5.18 12.57 -2.47
N GLY A 183 -6.23 12.01 -3.10
CA GLY A 183 -6.61 10.61 -2.89
C GLY A 183 -5.50 9.59 -3.14
N THR A 184 -4.62 9.79 -4.14
CA THR A 184 -3.46 8.91 -4.37
C THR A 184 -2.45 9.00 -3.24
N THR A 185 -2.20 10.19 -2.71
CA THR A 185 -1.30 10.40 -1.57
C THR A 185 -1.92 9.85 -0.28
N TRP A 186 -3.23 10.01 -0.11
CA TRP A 186 -3.98 9.39 0.99
C TRP A 186 -3.83 7.86 0.99
N SER A 187 -3.96 7.20 -0.17
CA SER A 187 -3.74 5.75 -0.30
C SER A 187 -2.31 5.35 0.05
N ILE A 188 -1.31 6.16 -0.36
CA ILE A 188 0.10 5.95 0.03
C ILE A 188 0.25 6.06 1.55
N CYS A 189 -0.34 7.08 2.18
CA CYS A 189 -0.34 7.26 3.62
C CYS A 189 -0.93 6.06 4.36
N LYS A 190 -2.13 5.63 3.98
CA LYS A 190 -2.80 4.47 4.58
C LYS A 190 -1.97 3.19 4.44
N MET A 191 -1.39 2.94 3.28
CA MET A 191 -0.52 1.79 3.06
C MET A 191 0.76 1.87 3.90
N ASN A 192 1.38 3.05 3.97
CA ASN A 192 2.58 3.28 4.78
C ASN A 192 2.32 3.01 6.27
N MET A 193 1.20 3.54 6.80
CA MET A 193 0.78 3.28 8.17
C MET A 193 0.60 1.78 8.43
N LEU A 194 -0.09 1.06 7.54
CA LEU A 194 -0.31 -0.39 7.67
C LEU A 194 0.99 -1.19 7.66
N LEU A 195 1.92 -0.86 6.76
CA LEU A 195 3.21 -1.54 6.66
C LEU A 195 4.11 -1.30 7.89
N HIS A 196 3.90 -0.18 8.59
CA HIS A 196 4.51 0.10 9.90
C HIS A 196 3.68 -0.45 11.08
N GLY A 197 2.67 -1.28 10.83
CA GLY A 197 1.83 -1.87 11.90
C GLY A 197 0.88 -0.89 12.58
N ILE A 198 0.57 0.25 11.94
CA ILE A 198 -0.36 1.25 12.44
C ILE A 198 -1.71 1.07 11.73
N SER A 199 -2.61 0.28 12.32
CA SER A 199 -3.93 -0.01 11.73
C SER A 199 -5.05 0.91 12.23
N HIS A 200 -4.81 1.65 13.31
CA HIS A 200 -5.84 2.42 14.04
C HIS A 200 -5.79 3.93 13.78
N ALA A 201 -4.89 4.42 12.92
CA ALA A 201 -4.83 5.84 12.57
C ALA A 201 -6.04 6.27 11.73
N ASP A 202 -6.70 7.37 12.14
CA ASP A 202 -7.81 8.00 11.40
C ASP A 202 -7.22 9.00 10.39
N ILE A 203 -7.12 8.59 9.15
CA ILE A 203 -6.63 9.40 8.03
C ILE A 203 -7.80 9.72 7.10
N ARG A 204 -8.11 11.00 6.92
CA ARG A 204 -9.24 11.51 6.14
C ARG A 204 -8.79 12.33 4.94
#